data_eb7158b9ae6f9ab972ef075d559e471a
#
_entry.id   eb7158b9ae6f9ab972ef075d559e471a
#
_cell.length_a   1.000
_cell.length_b   1.000
_cell.length_c   1.000
_cell.angle_alpha   90.00
_cell.angle_beta   90.00
_cell.angle_gamma   90.00
#
_symmetry.space_group_name_H-M   'P 1'
#
loop_
_entity.id
_entity.type
_entity.pdbx_description
1 polymer ?
#
loop_
_entity_poly.entity_id
_entity_poly.type
_entity_poly.pdbx_seq_one_letter_code
_entity_poly.pdbx_strand_id
1 'polypeptide(L)'
;MRGSLRLLLLLILITLIQPAPLLIVPGPPQTVQTSHPIVGVHTRLTDEVEEWKIQRSLAMVRQMGAPWIVELFPWAYYHDNDGGIAWDHPDMVINHAHAQGLQVIARLGLTPSWARPKETPLNYLDADAYADFANFAAQFAARYQGKVTAIIVGNEPNLSYEWGYRETTAVDYVDLLKVMYPAIKAANPDVLVLGGALAPTLEPAGSPWGLNDLEYLDQMYAAGAADYFDGLAVHSYGLTFPALADPGPDILNFRRVELVREVMLRHGDADTQIYITEFGWNDHPRWTMAVRPGQRIQNTLDAFTYAEENWPFVEMIGIWAFRFPAPTKSFMDYYTLVTPEFVAKPIYTELQRFTGNE
;
A
#
# COMPACT_ATOMS: atom_id res chain seq x y z
N MET A 1 -50.97 -34.81 -6.38
CA MET A 1 -50.40 -33.80 -7.32
C MET A 1 -50.56 -32.33 -6.90
N ARG A 2 -51.63 -31.91 -6.16
CA ARG A 2 -51.78 -30.48 -5.75
C ARG A 2 -50.85 -30.04 -4.61
N GLY A 3 -50.31 -30.95 -3.76
CA GLY A 3 -49.42 -30.63 -2.69
C GLY A 3 -47.99 -30.38 -3.16
N SER A 4 -47.51 -31.14 -4.14
CA SER A 4 -46.16 -31.02 -4.69
C SER A 4 -45.92 -29.73 -5.47
N LEU A 5 -47.00 -29.24 -6.15
CA LEU A 5 -46.93 -27.98 -6.88
C LEU A 5 -46.84 -26.76 -5.96
N ARG A 6 -47.52 -26.81 -4.80
CA ARG A 6 -47.43 -25.73 -3.78
C ARG A 6 -46.10 -25.67 -3.10
N LEU A 7 -45.47 -26.83 -2.83
CA LEU A 7 -44.15 -26.90 -2.25
C LEU A 7 -43.08 -26.39 -3.24
N LEU A 8 -43.21 -26.71 -4.53
CA LEU A 8 -42.31 -26.22 -5.58
C LEU A 8 -42.42 -24.71 -5.78
N LEU A 9 -43.66 -24.17 -5.75
CA LEU A 9 -43.89 -22.71 -5.83
C LEU A 9 -43.34 -21.98 -4.61
N LEU A 10 -43.41 -22.56 -3.39
CA LEU A 10 -42.86 -21.96 -2.19
C LEU A 10 -41.30 -21.97 -2.21
N LEU A 11 -40.69 -23.06 -2.69
CA LEU A 11 -39.24 -23.15 -2.90
C LEU A 11 -38.76 -22.16 -3.97
N ILE A 12 -39.48 -21.99 -5.07
CA ILE A 12 -39.13 -21.00 -6.11
C ILE A 12 -39.29 -19.58 -5.57
N LEU A 13 -40.30 -19.29 -4.73
CA LEU A 13 -40.44 -17.97 -4.10
C LEU A 13 -39.31 -17.67 -3.09
N ILE A 14 -38.83 -18.67 -2.35
CA ILE A 14 -37.73 -18.50 -1.40
C ILE A 14 -36.41 -18.30 -2.15
N THR A 15 -36.20 -18.91 -3.31
CA THR A 15 -34.99 -18.70 -4.12
C THR A 15 -34.99 -17.38 -4.89
N LEU A 16 -36.15 -16.73 -5.05
CA LEU A 16 -36.25 -15.41 -5.72
C LEU A 16 -36.16 -14.22 -4.77
N ILE A 17 -36.20 -14.46 -3.43
CA ILE A 17 -35.93 -13.43 -2.43
C ILE A 17 -34.49 -13.65 -1.92
N GLN A 18 -33.53 -13.43 -2.78
CA GLN A 18 -32.20 -13.05 -2.26
C GLN A 18 -32.37 -11.63 -1.70
N PRO A 19 -32.11 -11.41 -0.41
CA PRO A 19 -32.04 -10.04 0.07
C PRO A 19 -31.02 -9.31 -0.79
N ALA A 20 -31.43 -8.18 -1.37
CA ALA A 20 -30.49 -7.30 -2.05
C ALA A 20 -29.31 -7.07 -1.10
N PRO A 21 -28.07 -7.16 -1.57
CA PRO A 21 -26.92 -6.85 -0.73
C PRO A 21 -27.19 -5.49 -0.08
N LEU A 22 -27.03 -5.42 1.24
CA LEU A 22 -27.14 -4.16 1.99
C LEU A 22 -26.01 -3.26 1.49
N LEU A 23 -26.30 -2.48 0.46
CA LEU A 23 -25.35 -1.47 -0.02
C LEU A 23 -25.38 -0.31 0.98
N ILE A 24 -24.27 -0.09 1.69
CA ILE A 24 -24.11 1.09 2.53
C ILE A 24 -23.87 2.28 1.59
N VAL A 25 -24.86 3.16 1.50
CA VAL A 25 -24.71 4.39 0.72
C VAL A 25 -23.77 5.34 1.48
N PRO A 26 -22.64 5.77 0.91
CA PRO A 26 -21.80 6.77 1.52
C PRO A 26 -22.61 8.03 1.84
N GLY A 27 -22.40 8.57 3.04
CA GLY A 27 -22.96 9.88 3.40
C GLY A 27 -22.40 11.01 2.53
N PRO A 28 -22.76 12.27 2.83
CA PRO A 28 -22.18 13.41 2.11
C PRO A 28 -20.63 13.40 2.24
N PRO A 29 -19.90 13.91 1.21
CA PRO A 29 -18.45 13.95 1.23
C PRO A 29 -17.92 14.62 2.51
N GLN A 30 -16.93 13.98 3.14
CA GLN A 30 -16.25 14.46 4.32
C GLN A 30 -14.91 15.11 3.91
N THR A 31 -14.30 15.83 4.83
CA THR A 31 -12.94 16.34 4.69
C THR A 31 -12.10 15.87 5.88
N VAL A 32 -10.84 15.58 5.63
CA VAL A 32 -9.88 15.32 6.71
C VAL A 32 -9.45 16.66 7.29
N GLN A 33 -9.62 16.82 8.59
CA GLN A 33 -9.04 17.96 9.32
C GLN A 33 -7.67 17.51 9.82
N THR A 34 -6.63 18.29 9.55
CA THR A 34 -5.26 17.93 10.00
C THR A 34 -4.36 19.16 10.00
N SER A 35 -3.46 19.21 10.98
CA SER A 35 -2.32 20.12 11.01
C SER A 35 -1.05 19.51 10.37
N HIS A 36 -1.10 18.19 10.03
CA HIS A 36 0.02 17.41 9.50
C HIS A 36 -0.38 16.67 8.21
N PRO A 37 -0.38 17.34 7.06
CA PRO A 37 -0.87 16.77 5.79
C PRO A 37 -0.03 15.61 5.24
N ILE A 38 1.18 15.42 5.74
CA ILE A 38 2.09 14.33 5.36
C ILE A 38 1.67 12.96 5.93
N VAL A 39 0.79 12.94 6.96
CA VAL A 39 0.41 11.71 7.66
C VAL A 39 -0.46 10.82 6.80
N GLY A 40 -0.03 9.58 6.63
CA GLY A 40 -0.76 8.52 5.94
C GLY A 40 -0.76 7.21 6.72
N VAL A 41 -1.53 6.26 6.24
CA VAL A 41 -1.59 4.92 6.86
C VAL A 41 -1.88 3.84 5.82
N HIS A 42 -1.24 2.68 5.95
CA HIS A 42 -1.58 1.49 5.18
C HIS A 42 -2.80 0.81 5.80
N THR A 43 -3.91 0.70 5.07
CA THR A 43 -5.21 0.33 5.66
C THR A 43 -5.46 -1.17 5.79
N ARG A 44 -4.89 -1.99 4.93
CA ARG A 44 -5.06 -3.46 4.94
C ARG A 44 -6.53 -3.90 4.81
N LEU A 45 -7.26 -3.32 3.86
CA LEU A 45 -8.65 -3.65 3.56
C LEU A 45 -8.81 -4.78 2.52
N THR A 46 -7.71 -5.23 1.92
CA THR A 46 -7.67 -6.24 0.84
C THR A 46 -8.47 -7.50 1.18
N ASP A 47 -8.39 -7.96 2.44
CA ASP A 47 -9.04 -9.19 2.93
C ASP A 47 -10.32 -8.88 3.74
N GLU A 48 -10.79 -7.64 3.72
CA GLU A 48 -12.01 -7.24 4.42
C GLU A 48 -13.21 -7.29 3.48
N VAL A 49 -14.11 -8.24 3.72
CA VAL A 49 -15.28 -8.48 2.86
C VAL A 49 -16.56 -7.80 3.38
N GLU A 50 -16.55 -7.33 4.62
CA GLU A 50 -17.70 -6.69 5.26
C GLU A 50 -17.63 -5.18 5.05
N GLU A 51 -18.49 -4.65 4.18
CA GLU A 51 -18.51 -3.24 3.79
C GLU A 51 -18.53 -2.27 5.00
N TRP A 52 -19.28 -2.60 6.07
CA TRP A 52 -19.32 -1.75 7.26
C TRP A 52 -17.96 -1.64 7.97
N LYS A 53 -17.11 -2.68 7.89
CA LYS A 53 -15.75 -2.65 8.45
C LYS A 53 -14.83 -1.81 7.59
N ILE A 54 -14.97 -1.86 6.26
CA ILE A 54 -14.28 -0.96 5.33
C ILE A 54 -14.64 0.48 5.66
N GLN A 55 -15.93 0.80 5.74
CA GLN A 55 -16.43 2.12 6.10
C GLN A 55 -15.92 2.57 7.47
N ARG A 56 -15.95 1.69 8.48
CA ARG A 56 -15.48 1.99 9.83
C ARG A 56 -13.98 2.28 9.86
N SER A 57 -13.18 1.49 9.17
CA SER A 57 -11.73 1.69 9.06
C SER A 57 -11.40 3.06 8.49
N LEU A 58 -11.99 3.39 7.34
CA LEU A 58 -11.74 4.65 6.65
C LEU A 58 -12.25 5.87 7.42
N ALA A 59 -13.39 5.73 8.11
CA ALA A 59 -13.90 6.78 9.01
C ALA A 59 -12.93 7.04 10.18
N MET A 60 -12.35 5.99 10.77
CA MET A 60 -11.37 6.13 11.84
C MET A 60 -10.05 6.72 11.34
N VAL A 61 -9.61 6.38 10.12
CA VAL A 61 -8.42 7.01 9.50
C VAL A 61 -8.64 8.52 9.35
N ARG A 62 -9.81 8.94 8.82
CA ARG A 62 -10.15 10.36 8.73
C ARG A 62 -10.20 11.02 10.12
N GLN A 63 -10.83 10.37 11.11
CA GLN A 63 -10.92 10.86 12.48
C GLN A 63 -9.56 10.97 13.17
N MET A 64 -8.59 10.16 12.76
CA MET A 64 -7.21 10.26 13.21
C MET A 64 -6.47 11.46 12.58
N GLY A 65 -7.04 12.11 11.57
CA GLY A 65 -6.42 13.23 10.87
C GLY A 65 -5.38 12.81 9.82
N ALA A 66 -5.40 11.57 9.37
CA ALA A 66 -4.54 11.12 8.28
C ALA A 66 -5.25 11.31 6.93
N PRO A 67 -4.76 12.20 6.05
CA PRO A 67 -5.38 12.43 4.75
C PRO A 67 -5.05 11.36 3.70
N TRP A 68 -4.02 10.55 3.91
CA TRP A 68 -3.56 9.55 2.96
C TRP A 68 -3.82 8.12 3.43
N ILE A 69 -4.23 7.28 2.48
CA ILE A 69 -4.19 5.83 2.64
C ILE A 69 -3.34 5.18 1.56
N VAL A 70 -2.65 4.09 1.93
CA VAL A 70 -2.06 3.13 1.01
C VAL A 70 -2.86 1.84 1.12
N GLU A 71 -3.32 1.30 -0.01
CA GLU A 71 -4.08 0.05 -0.01
C GLU A 71 -3.64 -0.87 -1.14
N LEU A 72 -3.57 -2.16 -0.87
CA LEU A 72 -3.25 -3.18 -1.86
C LEU A 72 -4.50 -3.60 -2.63
N PHE A 73 -4.42 -3.57 -3.94
CA PHE A 73 -5.45 -4.10 -4.85
C PHE A 73 -4.84 -5.25 -5.67
N PRO A 74 -5.00 -6.50 -5.21
CA PRO A 74 -4.40 -7.66 -5.85
C PRO A 74 -5.03 -7.95 -7.21
N TRP A 75 -4.26 -7.92 -8.27
CA TRP A 75 -4.73 -8.31 -9.60
C TRP A 75 -5.32 -9.73 -9.61
N ALA A 76 -4.68 -10.66 -8.87
CA ALA A 76 -5.13 -12.04 -8.72
C ALA A 76 -6.52 -12.22 -8.07
N TYR A 77 -6.99 -11.23 -7.30
CA TYR A 77 -8.28 -11.34 -6.62
C TYR A 77 -9.44 -10.83 -7.48
N TYR A 78 -9.13 -10.01 -8.46
CA TYR A 78 -10.15 -9.29 -9.23
C TYR A 78 -10.27 -9.75 -10.67
N HIS A 79 -9.27 -10.41 -11.24
CA HIS A 79 -9.25 -10.80 -12.64
C HIS A 79 -9.20 -12.32 -12.77
N ASP A 80 -10.32 -12.93 -13.11
CA ASP A 80 -10.46 -14.36 -13.25
C ASP A 80 -10.05 -14.89 -14.64
N ASN A 81 -10.09 -16.22 -14.81
CA ASN A 81 -9.72 -16.90 -16.08
C ASN A 81 -10.67 -16.61 -17.24
N ASP A 82 -11.88 -16.12 -16.98
CA ASP A 82 -12.91 -15.84 -18.00
C ASP A 82 -12.75 -14.42 -18.58
N GLY A 83 -11.71 -13.69 -18.16
CA GLY A 83 -11.36 -12.35 -18.65
C GLY A 83 -12.20 -11.23 -18.04
N GLY A 84 -13.06 -11.53 -17.08
CA GLY A 84 -13.83 -10.55 -16.32
C GLY A 84 -13.03 -9.96 -15.15
N ILE A 85 -13.29 -8.69 -14.85
CA ILE A 85 -12.71 -8.04 -13.66
C ILE A 85 -13.85 -7.75 -12.67
N ALA A 86 -13.74 -8.32 -11.47
CA ALA A 86 -14.67 -8.08 -10.36
C ALA A 86 -14.31 -6.77 -9.64
N TRP A 87 -15.10 -5.73 -9.89
CA TRP A 87 -14.84 -4.40 -9.33
C TRP A 87 -15.53 -4.14 -7.99
N ASP A 88 -16.40 -5.04 -7.50
CA ASP A 88 -17.23 -4.80 -6.31
C ASP A 88 -16.42 -4.41 -5.08
N HIS A 89 -15.37 -5.15 -4.78
CA HIS A 89 -14.52 -4.86 -3.62
C HIS A 89 -13.67 -3.59 -3.80
N PRO A 90 -12.95 -3.38 -4.92
CA PRO A 90 -12.27 -2.10 -5.16
C PRO A 90 -13.22 -0.90 -5.14
N ASP A 91 -14.44 -1.04 -5.70
CA ASP A 91 -15.44 0.01 -5.67
C ASP A 91 -15.86 0.38 -4.24
N MET A 92 -16.07 -0.62 -3.38
CA MET A 92 -16.37 -0.36 -1.96
C MET A 92 -15.25 0.42 -1.28
N VAL A 93 -14.01 -0.05 -1.40
CA VAL A 93 -12.86 0.59 -0.74
C VAL A 93 -12.66 2.02 -1.24
N ILE A 94 -12.60 2.23 -2.55
CA ILE A 94 -12.28 3.53 -3.15
C ILE A 94 -13.44 4.52 -2.98
N ASN A 95 -14.70 4.09 -3.12
CA ASN A 95 -15.83 4.99 -2.92
C ASN A 95 -15.97 5.43 -1.47
N HIS A 96 -15.77 4.54 -0.50
CA HIS A 96 -15.78 4.92 0.91
C HIS A 96 -14.58 5.80 1.28
N ALA A 97 -13.37 5.53 0.74
CA ALA A 97 -12.21 6.39 0.95
C ALA A 97 -12.46 7.81 0.39
N HIS A 98 -12.96 7.90 -0.82
CA HIS A 98 -13.32 9.18 -1.46
C HIS A 98 -14.41 9.93 -0.66
N ALA A 99 -15.44 9.22 -0.18
CA ALA A 99 -16.49 9.81 0.66
C ALA A 99 -15.94 10.32 2.00
N GLN A 100 -14.85 9.75 2.52
CA GLN A 100 -14.16 10.24 3.72
C GLN A 100 -13.16 11.39 3.41
N GLY A 101 -12.98 11.78 2.15
CA GLY A 101 -12.02 12.80 1.73
C GLY A 101 -10.56 12.35 1.80
N LEU A 102 -10.32 11.04 1.69
CA LEU A 102 -8.99 10.46 1.76
C LEU A 102 -8.35 10.41 0.36
N GLN A 103 -7.08 10.71 0.29
CA GLN A 103 -6.25 10.51 -0.87
C GLN A 103 -5.81 9.03 -0.91
N VAL A 104 -5.99 8.38 -2.06
CA VAL A 104 -5.75 6.95 -2.20
C VAL A 104 -4.49 6.71 -3.01
N ILE A 105 -3.52 6.02 -2.43
CA ILE A 105 -2.40 5.41 -3.13
C ILE A 105 -2.73 3.92 -3.29
N ALA A 106 -2.97 3.49 -4.52
CA ALA A 106 -3.31 2.12 -4.85
C ALA A 106 -2.04 1.32 -5.19
N ARG A 107 -1.69 0.31 -4.39
CA ARG A 107 -0.63 -0.63 -4.73
C ARG A 107 -1.21 -1.78 -5.55
N LEU A 108 -0.77 -1.94 -6.80
CA LEU A 108 -1.18 -3.02 -7.67
C LEU A 108 -0.11 -4.10 -7.68
N GLY A 109 -0.52 -5.36 -7.61
CA GLY A 109 0.39 -6.51 -7.60
C GLY A 109 -0.35 -7.83 -7.50
N LEU A 110 0.37 -8.89 -7.22
CA LEU A 110 -0.10 -10.26 -7.09
C LEU A 110 -0.74 -10.81 -8.39
N THR A 111 -0.02 -11.69 -9.07
CA THR A 111 -0.34 -12.19 -10.40
C THR A 111 -1.38 -13.31 -10.35
N PRO A 112 -2.46 -13.28 -11.14
CA PRO A 112 -3.43 -14.36 -11.20
C PRO A 112 -2.83 -15.65 -11.78
N SER A 113 -3.43 -16.79 -11.45
CA SER A 113 -2.90 -18.11 -11.81
C SER A 113 -2.82 -18.36 -13.32
N TRP A 114 -3.64 -17.68 -14.11
CA TRP A 114 -3.62 -17.80 -15.57
C TRP A 114 -2.49 -17.00 -16.25
N ALA A 115 -1.96 -15.96 -15.55
CA ALA A 115 -0.90 -15.09 -16.04
C ALA A 115 0.49 -15.44 -15.48
N ARG A 116 0.64 -16.58 -14.85
CA ARG A 116 1.93 -17.06 -14.31
C ARG A 116 2.11 -18.55 -14.48
N PRO A 117 3.33 -19.08 -14.52
CA PRO A 117 3.56 -20.51 -14.59
C PRO A 117 2.92 -21.26 -13.41
N LYS A 118 2.48 -22.50 -13.66
CA LYS A 118 1.91 -23.34 -12.60
C LYS A 118 2.89 -23.52 -11.46
N GLU A 119 2.36 -23.60 -10.22
CA GLU A 119 3.12 -23.84 -9.00
C GLU A 119 4.08 -22.69 -8.61
N THR A 120 3.95 -21.51 -9.21
CA THR A 120 4.64 -20.31 -8.77
C THR A 120 3.79 -19.52 -7.75
N PRO A 121 4.39 -18.72 -6.86
CA PRO A 121 3.65 -17.92 -5.88
C PRO A 121 2.92 -16.73 -6.53
N LEU A 122 1.98 -16.14 -5.81
CA LEU A 122 1.14 -15.01 -6.27
C LEU A 122 1.95 -13.77 -6.72
N ASN A 123 3.11 -13.55 -6.15
CA ASN A 123 4.00 -12.44 -6.48
C ASN A 123 5.01 -12.78 -7.61
N TYR A 124 4.85 -13.93 -8.25
CA TYR A 124 5.63 -14.28 -9.45
C TYR A 124 5.05 -13.52 -10.67
N LEU A 125 5.85 -12.67 -11.26
CA LEU A 125 5.51 -11.92 -12.46
C LEU A 125 6.72 -11.91 -13.40
N ASP A 126 6.57 -12.37 -14.63
CA ASP A 126 7.61 -12.30 -15.65
C ASP A 126 7.15 -11.50 -16.88
N ALA A 127 8.05 -11.32 -17.83
CA ALA A 127 7.83 -10.44 -18.97
C ALA A 127 6.63 -10.86 -19.85
N ASP A 128 6.27 -12.14 -19.88
CA ASP A 128 5.16 -12.65 -20.68
C ASP A 128 3.81 -12.07 -20.19
N ALA A 129 3.71 -11.73 -18.89
CA ALA A 129 2.51 -11.19 -18.27
C ALA A 129 2.50 -9.65 -18.10
N TYR A 130 3.57 -8.95 -18.46
CA TYR A 130 3.65 -7.48 -18.27
C TYR A 130 2.54 -6.73 -19.01
N ALA A 131 2.23 -7.13 -20.25
CA ALA A 131 1.17 -6.50 -21.04
C ALA A 131 -0.22 -6.70 -20.43
N ASP A 132 -0.50 -7.89 -19.90
CA ASP A 132 -1.78 -8.19 -19.23
C ASP A 132 -1.92 -7.42 -17.92
N PHE A 133 -0.83 -7.32 -17.14
CA PHE A 133 -0.82 -6.52 -15.93
C PHE A 133 -1.01 -5.02 -16.23
N ALA A 134 -0.36 -4.51 -17.28
CA ALA A 134 -0.54 -3.13 -17.72
C ALA A 134 -1.98 -2.85 -18.19
N ASN A 135 -2.62 -3.81 -18.87
CA ASN A 135 -4.03 -3.70 -19.26
C ASN A 135 -4.96 -3.64 -18.03
N PHE A 136 -4.71 -4.48 -17.01
CA PHE A 136 -5.45 -4.40 -15.74
C PHE A 136 -5.25 -3.03 -15.07
N ALA A 137 -4.00 -2.56 -14.96
CA ALA A 137 -3.69 -1.27 -14.33
C ALA A 137 -4.31 -0.08 -15.10
N ALA A 138 -4.32 -0.11 -16.43
CA ALA A 138 -4.98 0.90 -17.25
C ALA A 138 -6.50 0.93 -17.01
N GLN A 139 -7.16 -0.22 -16.93
CA GLN A 139 -8.59 -0.30 -16.62
C GLN A 139 -8.87 0.21 -15.19
N PHE A 140 -8.01 -0.11 -14.22
CA PHE A 140 -8.08 0.40 -12.85
C PHE A 140 -7.93 1.92 -12.82
N ALA A 141 -6.91 2.46 -13.50
CA ALA A 141 -6.65 3.90 -13.57
C ALA A 141 -7.81 4.68 -14.21
N ALA A 142 -8.38 4.16 -15.32
CA ALA A 142 -9.54 4.77 -15.99
C ALA A 142 -10.78 4.74 -15.10
N ARG A 143 -11.05 3.62 -14.41
CA ARG A 143 -12.23 3.45 -13.55
C ARG A 143 -12.24 4.42 -12.37
N TYR A 144 -11.08 4.66 -11.78
CA TYR A 144 -10.96 5.47 -10.56
C TYR A 144 -10.37 6.86 -10.80
N GLN A 145 -10.52 7.37 -12.00
CA GLN A 145 -10.13 8.75 -12.32
C GLN A 145 -10.78 9.75 -11.35
N GLY A 146 -9.98 10.65 -10.79
CA GLY A 146 -10.40 11.64 -9.80
C GLY A 146 -10.64 11.08 -8.38
N LYS A 147 -10.41 9.77 -8.14
CA LYS A 147 -10.55 9.12 -6.81
C LYS A 147 -9.27 8.49 -6.31
N VAL A 148 -8.40 8.03 -7.20
CA VAL A 148 -7.08 7.49 -6.89
C VAL A 148 -6.04 8.53 -7.25
N THR A 149 -5.20 8.89 -6.29
CA THR A 149 -4.16 9.92 -6.45
C THR A 149 -2.90 9.34 -7.09
N ALA A 150 -2.51 8.14 -6.67
CA ALA A 150 -1.31 7.48 -7.18
C ALA A 150 -1.47 5.96 -7.27
N ILE A 151 -0.70 5.35 -8.16
CA ILE A 151 -0.59 3.90 -8.34
C ILE A 151 0.86 3.47 -8.13
N ILE A 152 1.09 2.55 -7.19
CA ILE A 152 2.38 1.87 -7.01
C ILE A 152 2.39 0.61 -7.86
N VAL A 153 3.45 0.41 -8.63
CA VAL A 153 3.69 -0.78 -9.44
C VAL A 153 4.46 -1.83 -8.64
N GLY A 154 3.77 -2.84 -8.14
CA GLY A 154 4.37 -3.92 -7.33
C GLY A 154 4.63 -3.54 -5.87
N ASN A 155 5.46 -4.34 -5.21
CA ASN A 155 5.90 -4.18 -3.83
C ASN A 155 7.30 -4.74 -3.66
N GLU A 156 8.19 -4.00 -3.04
CA GLU A 156 9.54 -4.41 -2.64
C GLU A 156 10.29 -5.26 -3.69
N PRO A 157 10.40 -4.78 -4.97
CA PRO A 157 10.95 -5.58 -6.07
C PRO A 157 12.44 -5.91 -5.87
N ASN A 158 13.09 -5.29 -4.91
CA ASN A 158 14.46 -5.59 -4.49
C ASN A 158 14.56 -6.76 -3.51
N LEU A 159 13.43 -7.42 -3.13
CA LEU A 159 13.42 -8.62 -2.30
C LEU A 159 12.95 -9.83 -3.12
N SER A 160 13.69 -10.94 -3.06
CA SER A 160 13.40 -12.09 -3.90
C SER A 160 12.04 -12.73 -3.61
N TYR A 161 11.61 -12.78 -2.35
CA TYR A 161 10.30 -13.33 -1.98
C TYR A 161 9.13 -12.45 -2.46
N GLU A 162 9.32 -11.15 -2.61
CA GLU A 162 8.34 -10.24 -3.23
C GLU A 162 8.39 -10.29 -4.76
N TRP A 163 9.49 -10.79 -5.33
CA TRP A 163 9.69 -10.97 -6.77
C TRP A 163 9.51 -12.44 -7.21
N GLY A 164 8.69 -13.22 -6.49
CA GLY A 164 8.37 -14.60 -6.83
C GLY A 164 9.49 -15.60 -6.57
N TYR A 165 10.36 -15.33 -5.60
CA TYR A 165 11.57 -16.11 -5.28
C TYR A 165 12.56 -16.24 -6.45
N ARG A 166 12.57 -15.23 -7.33
CA ARG A 166 13.55 -15.09 -8.41
C ARG A 166 14.71 -14.19 -7.99
N GLU A 167 15.75 -14.19 -8.79
CA GLU A 167 16.80 -13.19 -8.70
C GLU A 167 16.19 -11.79 -8.86
N THR A 168 16.58 -10.87 -8.00
CA THR A 168 16.09 -9.49 -8.03
C THR A 168 17.02 -8.66 -8.91
N THR A 169 16.57 -8.33 -10.12
CA THR A 169 17.28 -7.43 -11.02
C THR A 169 16.49 -6.15 -11.21
N ALA A 170 17.15 -5.02 -11.05
CA ALA A 170 16.53 -3.73 -11.29
C ALA A 170 16.10 -3.55 -12.75
N VAL A 171 16.80 -4.20 -13.69
CA VAL A 171 16.47 -4.18 -15.12
C VAL A 171 15.09 -4.77 -15.37
N ASP A 172 14.77 -5.94 -14.83
CA ASP A 172 13.46 -6.59 -15.01
C ASP A 172 12.32 -5.72 -14.47
N TYR A 173 12.55 -5.07 -13.32
CA TYR A 173 11.57 -4.15 -12.76
C TYR A 173 11.39 -2.89 -13.62
N VAL A 174 12.48 -2.34 -14.15
CA VAL A 174 12.43 -1.19 -15.06
C VAL A 174 11.72 -1.56 -16.37
N ASP A 175 11.94 -2.77 -16.88
CA ASP A 175 11.21 -3.25 -18.06
C ASP A 175 9.71 -3.41 -17.79
N LEU A 176 9.31 -3.80 -16.59
CA LEU A 176 7.92 -3.73 -16.16
C LEU A 176 7.40 -2.28 -16.16
N LEU A 177 8.13 -1.33 -15.58
CA LEU A 177 7.74 0.09 -15.54
C LEU A 177 7.57 0.67 -16.95
N LYS A 178 8.44 0.33 -17.91
CA LYS A 178 8.35 0.75 -19.32
C LYS A 178 7.05 0.31 -20.01
N VAL A 179 6.44 -0.79 -19.55
CA VAL A 179 5.14 -1.27 -20.06
C VAL A 179 3.98 -0.66 -19.28
N MET A 180 4.10 -0.58 -17.95
CA MET A 180 3.03 -0.12 -17.06
C MET A 180 2.77 1.40 -17.18
N TYR A 181 3.83 2.20 -17.13
CA TYR A 181 3.73 3.66 -17.09
C TYR A 181 2.93 4.23 -18.29
N PRO A 182 3.30 3.97 -19.56
CA PRO A 182 2.56 4.51 -20.68
C PRO A 182 1.11 4.01 -20.74
N ALA A 183 0.83 2.79 -20.33
CA ALA A 183 -0.53 2.24 -20.30
C ALA A 183 -1.41 2.94 -19.26
N ILE A 184 -0.89 3.17 -18.05
CA ILE A 184 -1.59 3.89 -16.98
C ILE A 184 -1.82 5.35 -17.39
N LYS A 185 -0.78 6.03 -17.86
CA LYS A 185 -0.87 7.47 -18.27
C LYS A 185 -1.79 7.69 -19.47
N ALA A 186 -1.86 6.74 -20.40
CA ALA A 186 -2.81 6.82 -21.52
C ALA A 186 -4.27 6.68 -21.05
N ALA A 187 -4.52 5.87 -20.02
CA ALA A 187 -5.85 5.63 -19.46
C ALA A 187 -6.30 6.76 -18.50
N ASN A 188 -5.36 7.32 -17.73
CA ASN A 188 -5.58 8.40 -16.78
C ASN A 188 -4.30 9.26 -16.69
N PRO A 189 -4.19 10.38 -17.42
CA PRO A 189 -2.99 11.21 -17.41
C PRO A 189 -2.72 11.90 -16.05
N ASP A 190 -3.75 12.06 -15.22
CA ASP A 190 -3.67 12.80 -13.96
C ASP A 190 -3.18 11.93 -12.78
N VAL A 191 -3.31 10.60 -12.86
CA VAL A 191 -2.85 9.70 -11.80
C VAL A 191 -1.33 9.63 -11.79
N LEU A 192 -0.73 9.72 -10.60
CA LEU A 192 0.71 9.55 -10.45
C LEU A 192 1.06 8.05 -10.49
N VAL A 193 2.15 7.72 -11.15
CA VAL A 193 2.73 6.38 -11.13
C VAL A 193 3.95 6.41 -10.22
N LEU A 194 3.93 5.61 -9.15
CA LEU A 194 5.03 5.50 -8.21
C LEU A 194 5.85 4.25 -8.54
N GLY A 195 7.12 4.46 -8.82
CA GLY A 195 8.11 3.40 -8.98
C GLY A 195 8.68 2.99 -7.62
N GLY A 196 9.23 1.78 -7.53
CA GLY A 196 9.97 1.31 -6.36
C GLY A 196 9.12 0.59 -5.32
N ALA A 197 8.64 1.28 -4.28
CA ALA A 197 8.25 0.71 -3.00
C ALA A 197 9.39 -0.16 -2.42
N LEU A 198 10.62 0.39 -2.47
CA LEU A 198 11.83 -0.36 -2.14
C LEU A 198 11.90 -0.69 -0.66
N ALA A 199 12.17 -1.96 -0.35
CA ALA A 199 12.44 -2.41 1.02
C ALA A 199 13.81 -1.95 1.50
N PRO A 200 13.94 -1.39 2.70
CA PRO A 200 15.24 -1.14 3.29
C PRO A 200 15.93 -2.47 3.62
N THR A 201 17.02 -2.78 2.93
CA THR A 201 17.79 -4.00 3.15
C THR A 201 19.28 -3.78 2.91
N LEU A 202 20.11 -4.56 3.60
CA LEU A 202 21.56 -4.58 3.42
C LEU A 202 22.05 -5.80 2.64
N GLU A 203 21.15 -6.51 1.95
CA GLU A 203 21.49 -7.68 1.17
C GLU A 203 22.50 -7.32 0.06
N PRO A 204 23.67 -7.97 0.03
CA PRO A 204 24.68 -7.65 -0.97
C PRO A 204 24.33 -8.19 -2.36
N ALA A 205 24.99 -7.67 -3.38
CA ALA A 205 24.89 -8.22 -4.73
C ALA A 205 25.17 -9.72 -4.75
N GLY A 206 24.31 -10.49 -5.44
CA GLY A 206 24.36 -11.94 -5.49
C GLY A 206 23.74 -12.67 -4.31
N SER A 207 23.15 -11.96 -3.35
CA SER A 207 22.33 -12.58 -2.30
C SER A 207 21.08 -13.24 -2.90
N PRO A 208 20.70 -14.44 -2.44
CA PRO A 208 19.46 -15.08 -2.88
C PRO A 208 18.19 -14.43 -2.26
N TRP A 209 18.36 -13.48 -1.32
CA TRP A 209 17.26 -12.89 -0.58
C TRP A 209 16.82 -11.52 -1.12
N GLY A 210 17.70 -10.82 -1.83
CA GLY A 210 17.42 -9.49 -2.34
C GLY A 210 18.68 -8.72 -2.71
N LEU A 211 18.51 -7.41 -2.94
CA LEU A 211 19.59 -6.48 -3.21
C LEU A 211 19.39 -5.21 -2.36
N ASN A 212 20.46 -4.68 -1.82
CA ASN A 212 20.51 -3.41 -1.10
C ASN A 212 19.70 -2.33 -1.86
N ASP A 213 18.81 -1.65 -1.15
CA ASP A 213 17.88 -0.67 -1.72
C ASP A 213 18.60 0.48 -2.45
N LEU A 214 19.73 0.96 -1.92
CA LEU A 214 20.50 2.04 -2.54
C LEU A 214 21.17 1.57 -3.83
N GLU A 215 21.69 0.35 -3.85
CA GLU A 215 22.28 -0.26 -5.04
C GLU A 215 21.21 -0.58 -6.08
N TYR A 216 20.08 -1.13 -5.64
CA TYR A 216 18.95 -1.41 -6.54
C TYR A 216 18.42 -0.15 -7.20
N LEU A 217 18.26 0.95 -6.45
CA LEU A 217 17.83 2.24 -6.98
C LEU A 217 18.85 2.81 -7.98
N ASP A 218 20.14 2.72 -7.68
CA ASP A 218 21.21 3.14 -8.58
C ASP A 218 21.15 2.39 -9.92
N GLN A 219 20.92 1.06 -9.86
CA GLN A 219 20.71 0.22 -11.04
C GLN A 219 19.40 0.55 -11.77
N MET A 220 18.32 0.91 -11.07
CA MET A 220 17.07 1.36 -11.71
C MET A 220 17.33 2.61 -12.59
N TYR A 221 18.02 3.61 -12.05
CA TYR A 221 18.37 4.81 -12.82
C TYR A 221 19.27 4.47 -14.01
N ALA A 222 20.28 3.62 -13.81
CA ALA A 222 21.17 3.17 -14.88
C ALA A 222 20.41 2.42 -16.02
N ALA A 223 19.30 1.74 -15.68
CA ALA A 223 18.41 1.10 -16.64
C ALA A 223 17.39 2.04 -17.30
N GLY A 224 17.40 3.34 -16.93
CA GLY A 224 16.53 4.38 -17.51
C GLY A 224 15.16 4.48 -16.84
N ALA A 225 15.05 4.20 -15.55
CA ALA A 225 13.78 4.24 -14.83
C ALA A 225 13.17 5.64 -14.74
N ALA A 226 13.98 6.70 -14.74
CA ALA A 226 13.55 8.09 -14.50
C ALA A 226 12.39 8.55 -15.38
N ASP A 227 12.28 8.04 -16.61
CA ASP A 227 11.22 8.39 -17.57
C ASP A 227 9.91 7.60 -17.34
N TYR A 228 9.85 6.70 -16.35
CA TYR A 228 8.75 5.75 -16.20
C TYR A 228 8.15 5.71 -14.78
N PHE A 229 8.30 6.78 -14.01
CA PHE A 229 7.55 7.06 -12.79
C PHE A 229 7.43 8.58 -12.55
N ASP A 230 6.39 9.00 -11.84
CA ASP A 230 6.14 10.39 -11.46
C ASP A 230 6.61 10.67 -10.01
N GLY A 231 6.83 9.64 -9.21
CA GLY A 231 7.31 9.68 -7.84
C GLY A 231 7.99 8.38 -7.44
N LEU A 232 8.85 8.43 -6.43
CA LEU A 232 9.54 7.25 -5.90
C LEU A 232 8.88 6.79 -4.60
N ALA A 233 8.35 5.55 -4.58
CA ALA A 233 7.90 4.91 -3.37
C ALA A 233 9.06 4.19 -2.67
N VAL A 234 9.13 4.31 -1.35
CA VAL A 234 10.11 3.63 -0.49
C VAL A 234 9.47 3.18 0.81
N HIS A 235 10.07 2.18 1.45
CA HIS A 235 9.73 1.80 2.81
C HIS A 235 10.84 2.21 3.77
N SER A 236 10.48 2.59 5.00
CA SER A 236 11.45 3.07 5.97
C SER A 236 11.03 2.70 7.40
N TYR A 237 11.59 1.63 7.92
CA TYR A 237 11.32 1.16 9.28
C TYR A 237 12.42 1.60 10.25
N GLY A 238 12.01 2.10 11.42
CA GLY A 238 12.97 2.56 12.43
C GLY A 238 13.66 1.43 13.20
N LEU A 239 13.07 0.22 13.21
CA LEU A 239 13.56 -0.93 13.96
C LEU A 239 13.84 -0.56 15.44
N THR A 240 15.07 -0.73 15.92
CA THR A 240 15.47 -0.37 17.29
C THR A 240 16.02 1.05 17.43
N PHE A 241 16.20 1.77 16.33
CA PHE A 241 16.77 3.10 16.33
C PHE A 241 15.73 4.18 16.64
N PRO A 242 16.09 5.25 17.36
CA PRO A 242 15.25 6.44 17.46
C PRO A 242 15.01 7.08 16.08
N ALA A 243 13.93 7.84 15.93
CA ALA A 243 13.61 8.53 14.69
C ALA A 243 14.71 9.46 14.21
N LEU A 244 15.39 10.12 15.13
CA LEU A 244 16.45 11.10 14.84
C LEU A 244 17.84 10.50 14.71
N ALA A 245 18.00 9.17 14.78
CA ALA A 245 19.29 8.53 14.61
C ALA A 245 19.84 8.79 13.20
N ASP A 246 21.13 9.15 13.14
CA ASP A 246 21.80 9.44 11.87
C ASP A 246 21.76 8.23 10.92
N PRO A 247 21.55 8.45 9.61
CA PRO A 247 21.60 7.37 8.63
C PRO A 247 23.04 6.92 8.39
N GLY A 248 23.18 5.70 7.91
CA GLY A 248 24.47 5.16 7.48
C GLY A 248 24.28 4.06 6.45
N PRO A 249 25.27 3.80 5.59
CA PRO A 249 25.13 2.81 4.52
C PRO A 249 24.85 1.40 5.06
N ASP A 250 25.35 1.09 6.25
CA ASP A 250 25.19 -0.20 6.93
C ASP A 250 24.12 -0.18 8.04
N ILE A 251 23.24 0.84 8.06
CA ILE A 251 22.22 1.01 9.08
C ILE A 251 20.85 1.06 8.42
N LEU A 252 19.93 0.22 8.93
CA LEU A 252 18.51 0.29 8.61
C LEU A 252 17.80 1.09 9.69
N ASN A 253 17.49 2.35 9.40
CA ASN A 253 16.75 3.24 10.28
C ASN A 253 15.81 4.17 9.47
N PHE A 254 15.00 4.96 10.17
CA PHE A 254 14.04 5.87 9.54
C PHE A 254 14.71 6.87 8.57
N ARG A 255 15.86 7.45 8.97
CA ARG A 255 16.54 8.46 8.16
C ARG A 255 17.32 7.90 6.97
N ARG A 256 17.31 6.58 6.72
CA ARG A 256 17.88 5.97 5.50
C ARG A 256 17.30 6.57 4.21
N VAL A 257 16.12 7.16 4.25
CA VAL A 257 15.52 7.93 3.14
C VAL A 257 16.43 9.06 2.65
N GLU A 258 17.26 9.64 3.50
CA GLU A 258 18.24 10.65 3.09
C GLU A 258 19.28 10.08 2.12
N LEU A 259 19.73 8.84 2.36
CA LEU A 259 20.65 8.13 1.44
C LEU A 259 19.97 7.76 0.12
N VAL A 260 18.67 7.40 0.17
CA VAL A 260 17.86 7.23 -1.05
C VAL A 260 17.82 8.53 -1.85
N ARG A 261 17.58 9.67 -1.18
CA ARG A 261 17.58 10.99 -1.82
C ARG A 261 18.94 11.33 -2.44
N GLU A 262 20.04 10.98 -1.79
CA GLU A 262 21.39 11.16 -2.35
C GLU A 262 21.58 10.35 -3.64
N VAL A 263 21.03 9.13 -3.74
CA VAL A 263 21.06 8.37 -5.00
C VAL A 263 20.32 9.12 -6.10
N MET A 264 19.10 9.60 -5.85
CA MET A 264 18.31 10.37 -6.82
C MET A 264 19.10 11.60 -7.31
N LEU A 265 19.68 12.36 -6.39
CA LEU A 265 20.46 13.56 -6.72
C LEU A 265 21.69 13.25 -7.58
N ARG A 266 22.40 12.12 -7.32
CA ARG A 266 23.52 11.69 -8.16
C ARG A 266 23.12 11.40 -9.60
N HIS A 267 21.88 10.98 -9.83
CA HIS A 267 21.31 10.75 -11.15
C HIS A 267 20.59 11.99 -11.75
N GLY A 268 20.69 13.14 -11.08
CA GLY A 268 20.09 14.39 -11.55
C GLY A 268 18.60 14.52 -11.32
N ASP A 269 18.00 13.59 -10.55
CA ASP A 269 16.57 13.59 -10.24
C ASP A 269 16.29 14.34 -8.93
N ALA A 270 16.35 15.67 -9.03
CA ALA A 270 16.11 16.58 -7.91
C ALA A 270 14.62 16.94 -7.72
N ASP A 271 13.82 16.80 -8.75
CA ASP A 271 12.44 17.29 -8.76
C ASP A 271 11.41 16.22 -8.33
N THR A 272 11.75 14.95 -8.46
CA THR A 272 10.86 13.83 -8.09
C THR A 272 10.68 13.74 -6.58
N GLN A 273 9.41 13.63 -6.15
CA GLN A 273 9.05 13.46 -4.74
C GLN A 273 9.17 12.01 -4.28
N ILE A 274 9.48 11.82 -2.99
CA ILE A 274 9.49 10.52 -2.33
C ILE A 274 8.18 10.32 -1.58
N TYR A 275 7.62 9.11 -1.71
CA TYR A 275 6.45 8.63 -0.96
C TYR A 275 6.91 7.49 -0.06
N ILE A 276 6.93 7.71 1.26
CA ILE A 276 7.25 6.65 2.22
C ILE A 276 5.97 5.85 2.46
N THR A 277 5.75 4.79 1.69
CA THR A 277 4.49 4.07 1.64
C THR A 277 4.32 3.00 2.72
N GLU A 278 5.41 2.64 3.39
CA GLU A 278 5.40 1.86 4.63
C GLU A 278 6.46 2.38 5.60
N PHE A 279 6.05 2.54 6.86
CA PHE A 279 6.88 3.13 7.88
C PHE A 279 6.41 2.71 9.27
N GLY A 280 7.33 2.63 10.25
CA GLY A 280 6.94 2.48 11.62
C GLY A 280 7.94 1.80 12.54
N TRP A 281 7.52 1.69 13.81
CA TRP A 281 8.17 0.90 14.87
C TRP A 281 7.22 -0.15 15.39
N ASN A 282 7.79 -1.23 15.91
CA ASN A 282 7.06 -2.34 16.51
C ASN A 282 7.27 -2.34 18.02
N ASP A 283 6.24 -2.68 18.78
CA ASP A 283 6.31 -2.74 20.26
C ASP A 283 6.06 -4.15 20.83
N HIS A 284 6.33 -5.20 20.03
CA HIS A 284 6.17 -6.58 20.47
C HIS A 284 7.13 -6.90 21.62
N PRO A 285 6.64 -7.46 22.76
CA PRO A 285 7.42 -7.56 24.00
C PRO A 285 8.61 -8.54 23.92
N ARG A 286 8.70 -9.38 22.89
CA ARG A 286 9.73 -10.42 22.74
C ARG A 286 10.43 -10.41 21.38
N TRP A 287 10.09 -9.48 20.48
CA TRP A 287 10.80 -9.36 19.21
C TRP A 287 12.03 -8.47 19.40
N THR A 288 13.19 -8.96 18.96
CA THR A 288 14.48 -8.28 19.18
C THR A 288 14.61 -6.95 18.44
N MET A 289 13.80 -6.74 17.40
CA MET A 289 13.77 -5.50 16.63
C MET A 289 12.68 -4.53 17.10
N ALA A 290 12.05 -4.80 18.25
CA ALA A 290 11.01 -3.96 18.81
C ALA A 290 11.56 -2.93 19.79
N VAL A 291 10.80 -1.86 19.96
CA VAL A 291 11.00 -0.81 20.98
C VAL A 291 9.90 -0.90 22.06
N ARG A 292 10.03 -0.13 23.14
CA ARG A 292 8.95 -0.05 24.15
C ARG A 292 7.75 0.72 23.59
N PRO A 293 6.50 0.46 24.07
CA PRO A 293 5.31 1.15 23.55
C PRO A 293 5.40 2.68 23.56
N GLY A 294 5.92 3.28 24.63
CA GLY A 294 6.13 4.74 24.70
C GLY A 294 7.18 5.23 23.70
N GLN A 295 8.23 4.47 23.45
CA GLN A 295 9.23 4.80 22.43
C GLN A 295 8.64 4.68 21.01
N ARG A 296 7.79 3.68 20.76
CA ARG A 296 7.08 3.57 19.48
C ARG A 296 6.28 4.84 19.19
N ILE A 297 5.49 5.31 20.16
CA ILE A 297 4.70 6.54 20.03
C ILE A 297 5.64 7.72 19.76
N GLN A 298 6.62 7.96 20.63
CA GLN A 298 7.51 9.10 20.52
C GLN A 298 8.26 9.10 19.19
N ASN A 299 8.85 7.96 18.80
CA ASN A 299 9.59 7.85 17.53
C ASN A 299 8.68 8.12 16.32
N THR A 300 7.41 7.66 16.38
CA THR A 300 6.46 7.90 15.28
C THR A 300 6.14 9.39 15.14
N LEU A 301 5.90 10.10 16.23
CA LEU A 301 5.60 11.54 16.20
C LEU A 301 6.86 12.36 15.81
N ASP A 302 8.01 12.02 16.37
CA ASP A 302 9.30 12.66 16.03
C ASP A 302 9.63 12.49 14.55
N ALA A 303 9.32 11.33 13.97
CA ALA A 303 9.54 11.07 12.54
C ALA A 303 8.72 12.00 11.63
N PHE A 304 7.45 12.20 11.93
CA PHE A 304 6.61 13.15 11.18
C PHE A 304 7.13 14.58 11.32
N THR A 305 7.39 15.01 12.55
CA THR A 305 7.94 16.36 12.82
C THR A 305 9.26 16.57 12.07
N TYR A 306 10.18 15.61 12.17
CA TYR A 306 11.46 15.70 11.49
C TYR A 306 11.32 15.80 9.97
N ALA A 307 10.46 14.98 9.38
CA ALA A 307 10.25 14.97 7.94
C ALA A 307 9.66 16.29 7.45
N GLU A 308 8.65 16.84 8.12
CA GLU A 308 8.04 18.13 7.77
C GLU A 308 9.03 19.30 7.87
N GLU A 309 9.93 19.25 8.85
CA GLU A 309 10.93 20.31 9.05
C GLU A 309 12.13 20.19 8.10
N ASN A 310 12.50 18.98 7.66
CA ASN A 310 13.80 18.74 7.00
C ASN A 310 13.69 18.13 5.59
N TRP A 311 12.55 17.50 5.21
CA TRP A 311 12.42 16.76 3.96
C TRP A 311 11.36 17.34 3.01
N PRO A 312 11.63 18.49 2.37
CA PRO A 312 10.67 19.09 1.40
C PRO A 312 10.44 18.22 0.16
N PHE A 313 11.19 17.14 0.02
CA PHE A 313 11.11 16.14 -1.05
C PHE A 313 10.27 14.92 -0.66
N VAL A 314 9.67 14.88 0.53
CA VAL A 314 8.77 13.81 0.97
C VAL A 314 7.33 14.31 0.98
N GLU A 315 6.48 13.69 0.17
CA GLU A 315 5.07 14.07 0.02
C GLU A 315 4.18 13.45 1.10
N MET A 316 4.43 12.19 1.46
CA MET A 316 3.66 11.49 2.49
C MET A 316 4.45 10.40 3.20
N ILE A 317 3.99 10.04 4.41
CA ILE A 317 4.54 8.94 5.20
C ILE A 317 3.39 8.05 5.69
N GLY A 318 3.32 6.82 5.17
CA GLY A 318 2.29 5.84 5.46
C GLY A 318 2.66 4.89 6.59
N ILE A 319 1.99 5.00 7.73
CA ILE A 319 2.21 4.08 8.86
C ILE A 319 1.78 2.66 8.48
N TRP A 320 2.65 1.69 8.63
CA TRP A 320 2.31 0.28 8.63
C TRP A 320 1.97 -0.19 10.04
N ALA A 321 0.71 -0.60 10.37
CA ALA A 321 -0.48 -0.54 9.54
C ALA A 321 -1.67 -0.11 10.40
N PHE A 322 -2.78 0.29 9.79
CA PHE A 322 -3.97 0.69 10.53
C PHE A 322 -4.55 -0.47 11.36
N ARG A 323 -4.96 -1.57 10.68
CA ARG A 323 -5.63 -2.72 11.27
C ARG A 323 -5.43 -3.99 10.43
N PHE A 324 -5.31 -5.13 11.04
CA PHE A 324 -5.51 -6.41 10.36
C PHE A 324 -6.94 -6.90 10.57
N PRO A 325 -7.59 -7.51 9.56
CA PRO A 325 -8.97 -8.05 9.67
C PRO A 325 -9.12 -9.10 10.77
N ALA A 326 -8.06 -9.87 11.04
CA ALA A 326 -7.96 -10.85 12.11
C ALA A 326 -6.58 -10.82 12.76
N PRO A 327 -6.41 -11.29 14.00
CA PRO A 327 -5.10 -11.38 14.64
C PRO A 327 -4.14 -12.27 13.84
N THR A 328 -2.96 -11.77 13.53
CA THR A 328 -1.89 -12.57 12.86
C THR A 328 -1.21 -13.54 13.83
N LYS A 329 -1.36 -13.31 15.14
CA LYS A 329 -0.69 -14.04 16.23
C LYS A 329 0.84 -13.99 16.12
N SER A 330 1.36 -12.90 15.56
CA SER A 330 2.78 -12.66 15.35
C SER A 330 3.16 -11.25 15.81
N PHE A 331 4.44 -10.87 15.61
CA PHE A 331 4.90 -9.50 15.85
C PHE A 331 4.18 -8.47 14.97
N MET A 332 3.59 -8.88 13.87
CA MET A 332 2.86 -7.99 12.95
C MET A 332 1.70 -7.26 13.64
N ASP A 333 1.00 -7.92 14.57
CA ASP A 333 -0.11 -7.30 15.33
C ASP A 333 0.32 -6.06 16.13
N TYR A 334 1.62 -5.94 16.41
CA TYR A 334 2.20 -4.85 17.19
C TYR A 334 2.62 -3.62 16.37
N TYR A 335 2.41 -3.67 15.07
CA TYR A 335 2.47 -2.49 14.21
C TYR A 335 1.12 -1.76 14.13
N THR A 336 -0.01 -2.43 14.39
CA THR A 336 -1.34 -1.85 14.15
C THR A 336 -1.69 -0.72 15.11
N LEU A 337 -2.51 0.22 14.63
CA LEU A 337 -3.00 1.37 15.38
C LEU A 337 -4.28 1.03 16.16
N VAL A 338 -5.08 0.09 15.65
CA VAL A 338 -6.28 -0.41 16.31
C VAL A 338 -6.30 -1.95 16.29
N THR A 339 -7.10 -2.55 17.19
CA THR A 339 -7.29 -4.00 17.19
C THR A 339 -8.23 -4.44 16.07
N PRO A 340 -8.31 -5.77 15.77
CA PRO A 340 -9.31 -6.28 14.82
C PRO A 340 -10.75 -5.86 15.16
N GLU A 341 -11.09 -5.67 16.43
CA GLU A 341 -12.40 -5.25 16.94
C GLU A 341 -12.57 -3.72 16.98
N PHE A 342 -11.68 -2.95 16.34
CA PHE A 342 -11.69 -1.49 16.29
C PHE A 342 -11.46 -0.78 17.64
N VAL A 343 -10.76 -1.43 18.57
CA VAL A 343 -10.33 -0.78 19.80
C VAL A 343 -9.06 0.03 19.51
N ALA A 344 -9.13 1.33 19.74
CA ALA A 344 -7.97 2.22 19.56
C ALA A 344 -6.84 1.84 20.53
N LYS A 345 -5.63 1.72 20.01
CA LYS A 345 -4.41 1.58 20.83
C LYS A 345 -3.89 2.98 21.23
N PRO A 346 -3.08 3.10 22.27
CA PRO A 346 -2.57 4.41 22.71
C PRO A 346 -1.95 5.25 21.57
N ILE A 347 -1.21 4.64 20.67
CA ILE A 347 -0.61 5.31 19.52
C ILE A 347 -1.66 5.97 18.60
N TYR A 348 -2.83 5.36 18.40
CA TYR A 348 -3.92 5.97 17.63
C TYR A 348 -4.39 7.27 18.27
N THR A 349 -4.59 7.28 19.59
CA THR A 349 -5.02 8.48 20.32
C THR A 349 -3.96 9.57 20.28
N GLU A 350 -2.69 9.21 20.41
CA GLU A 350 -1.60 10.20 20.34
C GLU A 350 -1.45 10.78 18.91
N LEU A 351 -1.70 9.99 17.87
CA LEU A 351 -1.76 10.49 16.49
C LEU A 351 -2.93 11.46 16.29
N GLN A 352 -4.12 11.18 16.87
CA GLN A 352 -5.25 12.12 16.84
C GLN A 352 -4.88 13.46 17.46
N ARG A 353 -4.21 13.46 18.62
CA ARG A 353 -3.74 14.68 19.28
C ARG A 353 -2.74 15.43 18.41
N PHE A 354 -1.78 14.70 17.89
CA PHE A 354 -0.73 15.25 17.03
C PHE A 354 -1.32 15.98 15.81
N THR A 355 -2.31 15.38 15.16
CA THR A 355 -2.97 15.95 13.98
C THR A 355 -4.03 17.02 14.30
N GLY A 356 -4.30 17.31 15.58
CA GLY A 356 -5.25 18.33 16.00
C GLY A 356 -6.73 17.90 15.97
N ASN A 357 -7.00 16.58 16.10
CA ASN A 357 -8.36 15.99 16.02
C ASN A 357 -8.87 15.43 17.37
N GLU A 358 -8.51 15.99 18.51
CA GLU A 358 -9.10 15.63 19.83
C GLU A 358 -10.56 16.05 19.97
#